data_7a85aaaa5c9eb324738b96cf4b83c970
#
_entry.id   7a85aaaa5c9eb324738b96cf4b83c970
#
_cell.length_a   1.000
_cell.length_b   1.000
_cell.length_c   1.000
_cell.angle_alpha   90.00
_cell.angle_beta   90.00
_cell.angle_gamma   90.00
#
_symmetry.space_group_name_H-M   'P 1'
#
loop_
_entity.id
_entity.type
_entity.pdbx_description
1 polymer ?
#
loop_
_entity_poly.entity_id
_entity_poly.type
_entity_poly.pdbx_seq_one_letter_code
_entity_poly.pdbx_strand_id
1 'polypeptide(L)'
;YLIIPVVSPWLEKSTAKEELTFIGIFILSTFIPWLHTFITPELWGECFWNRFTMLWYCSGYLGYLVLAHYIRKHLTWNRAKKMKIGLTCLVIGAAFTGWSFWWKGTPNQLIETPLLEWSWEFCTPNVLLATFGAFLMFTCIEQKEAPRWITGISRLSFSMYLMHMFFLAPIASFFVNGNQAEPLIPVWAAIPSIALLTYLCCVITSKVLSLLPGNKYFGI
;
A
#
# COMPACT_ATOMS: atom_id res chain seq x y z
N TYR A 1 4.95 -11.66 3.17
CA TYR A 1 4.85 -13.06 2.72
C TYR A 1 5.27 -14.04 3.79
N LEU A 2 6.40 -13.82 4.49
CA LEU A 2 6.89 -14.74 5.55
C LEU A 2 5.93 -14.89 6.74
N ILE A 3 5.13 -13.88 7.02
CA ILE A 3 4.17 -13.89 8.13
C ILE A 3 2.86 -14.60 7.76
N ILE A 4 2.50 -14.66 6.48
CA ILE A 4 1.23 -15.27 6.03
C ILE A 4 1.05 -16.69 6.53
N PRO A 5 2.01 -17.62 6.39
CA PRO A 5 1.85 -18.98 6.92
C PRO A 5 1.66 -19.05 8.43
N VAL A 6 2.20 -18.08 9.17
CA VAL A 6 2.09 -18.01 10.64
C VAL A 6 0.71 -17.51 11.05
N VAL A 7 0.15 -16.55 10.32
CA VAL A 7 -1.13 -15.92 10.67
C VAL A 7 -2.33 -16.69 10.10
N SER A 8 -2.16 -17.38 8.97
CA SER A 8 -3.25 -18.12 8.31
C SER A 8 -3.98 -19.11 9.24
N PRO A 9 -3.31 -19.95 10.05
CA PRO A 9 -4.00 -20.87 10.96
C PRO A 9 -4.84 -20.16 12.03
N TRP A 10 -4.41 -18.96 12.44
CA TRP A 10 -5.20 -18.14 13.36
C TRP A 10 -6.43 -17.55 12.65
N LEU A 11 -6.28 -17.00 11.44
CA LEU A 11 -7.38 -16.44 10.66
C LEU A 11 -8.44 -17.48 10.29
N GLU A 12 -8.05 -18.72 10.05
CA GLU A 12 -8.98 -19.80 9.77
C GLU A 12 -9.91 -20.09 10.97
N LYS A 13 -9.35 -20.01 12.19
CA LYS A 13 -10.05 -20.35 13.44
C LYS A 13 -10.65 -19.15 14.14
N SER A 14 -10.23 -17.91 13.78
CA SER A 14 -10.65 -16.68 14.43
C SER A 14 -12.15 -16.42 14.28
N THR A 15 -12.72 -15.87 15.33
CA THR A 15 -14.09 -15.35 15.33
C THR A 15 -14.11 -13.91 14.81
N ALA A 16 -15.29 -13.47 14.31
CA ALA A 16 -15.49 -12.10 13.87
C ALA A 16 -15.16 -11.05 14.95
N LYS A 17 -15.36 -11.37 16.24
CA LYS A 17 -15.03 -10.48 17.36
C LYS A 17 -13.53 -10.30 17.54
N GLU A 18 -12.76 -11.39 17.46
CA GLU A 18 -11.31 -11.37 17.59
C GLU A 18 -10.68 -10.58 16.44
N GLU A 19 -11.13 -10.81 15.21
CA GLU A 19 -10.66 -10.03 14.05
C GLU A 19 -11.03 -8.55 14.17
N LEU A 20 -12.26 -8.21 14.62
CA LEU A 20 -12.66 -6.82 14.85
C LEU A 20 -11.85 -6.15 15.96
N THR A 21 -11.51 -6.87 17.02
CA THR A 21 -10.64 -6.34 18.08
C THR A 21 -9.27 -6.01 17.51
N PHE A 22 -8.68 -6.93 16.73
CA PHE A 22 -7.41 -6.68 16.06
C PHE A 22 -7.48 -5.47 15.10
N ILE A 23 -8.52 -5.41 14.28
CA ILE A 23 -8.75 -4.29 13.34
C ILE A 23 -8.94 -2.98 14.10
N GLY A 24 -9.64 -2.98 15.24
CA GLY A 24 -9.79 -1.81 16.09
C GLY A 24 -8.44 -1.27 16.59
N ILE A 25 -7.57 -2.15 17.08
CA ILE A 25 -6.20 -1.78 17.48
C ILE A 25 -5.39 -1.27 16.28
N PHE A 26 -5.52 -1.93 15.13
CA PHE A 26 -4.89 -1.49 13.89
C PHE A 26 -5.34 -0.08 13.47
N ILE A 27 -6.66 0.20 13.50
CA ILE A 27 -7.18 1.53 13.21
C ILE A 27 -6.58 2.57 14.18
N LEU A 28 -6.54 2.28 15.47
CA LEU A 28 -5.93 3.18 16.46
C LEU A 28 -4.44 3.42 16.15
N SER A 29 -3.70 2.40 15.74
CA SER A 29 -2.29 2.54 15.39
C SER A 29 -2.06 3.50 14.20
N THR A 30 -3.01 3.62 13.28
CA THR A 30 -2.88 4.51 12.11
C THR A 30 -2.90 6.01 12.48
N PHE A 31 -3.39 6.36 13.66
CA PHE A 31 -3.38 7.75 14.14
C PHE A 31 -2.06 8.15 14.82
N ILE A 32 -1.23 7.17 15.21
CA ILE A 32 0.04 7.46 15.93
C ILE A 32 0.96 8.39 15.13
N PRO A 33 1.20 8.22 13.81
CA PRO A 33 2.03 9.14 13.05
C PRO A 33 1.53 10.59 13.08
N TRP A 34 0.23 10.81 13.21
CA TRP A 34 -0.34 12.16 13.32
C TRP A 34 -0.23 12.73 14.73
N LEU A 35 -0.30 11.88 15.76
CA LEU A 35 -0.17 12.27 17.15
C LEU A 35 1.27 12.63 17.54
N HIS A 36 2.25 12.19 16.78
CA HIS A 36 3.67 12.50 16.98
C HIS A 36 3.98 13.99 17.08
N THR A 37 3.20 14.83 16.42
CA THR A 37 3.37 16.29 16.51
C THR A 37 2.97 16.87 17.87
N PHE A 38 2.21 16.12 18.66
CA PHE A 38 1.64 16.57 19.94
C PHE A 38 2.18 15.79 21.15
N ILE A 39 2.78 14.63 20.93
CA ILE A 39 3.17 13.70 22.00
C ILE A 39 4.63 13.30 21.80
N THR A 40 5.40 13.39 22.88
CA THR A 40 6.84 13.03 22.82
C THR A 40 7.02 11.53 22.53
N PRO A 41 7.92 11.17 21.62
CA PRO A 41 8.15 9.78 21.21
C PRO A 41 8.50 8.84 22.38
N GLU A 42 9.26 9.35 23.35
CA GLU A 42 9.74 8.59 24.51
C GLU A 42 8.60 8.05 25.38
N LEU A 43 7.49 8.79 25.48
CA LEU A 43 6.32 8.38 26.27
C LEU A 43 5.68 7.07 25.75
N TRP A 44 5.81 6.80 24.45
CA TRP A 44 5.17 5.66 23.78
C TRP A 44 6.11 4.49 23.51
N GLY A 45 7.38 4.57 23.93
CA GLY A 45 8.37 3.54 23.66
C GLY A 45 8.76 3.44 22.19
N GLU A 46 8.69 4.57 21.47
CA GLU A 46 9.11 4.63 20.08
C GLU A 46 10.63 4.53 19.95
N CYS A 47 11.08 3.81 18.95
CA CYS A 47 12.48 3.70 18.58
C CYS A 47 12.60 3.69 17.05
N PHE A 48 13.82 3.86 16.54
CA PHE A 48 14.10 3.97 15.11
C PHE A 48 13.45 2.88 14.23
N TRP A 49 13.35 1.66 14.74
CA TRP A 49 12.76 0.51 14.04
C TRP A 49 11.30 0.26 14.42
N ASN A 50 10.74 0.96 15.38
CA ASN A 50 9.36 0.79 15.84
C ASN A 50 8.66 2.15 16.01
N ARG A 51 8.08 2.65 14.95
CA ARG A 51 7.30 3.90 14.93
C ARG A 51 5.89 3.77 15.49
N PHE A 52 5.40 2.55 15.71
CA PHE A 52 4.03 2.27 16.15
C PHE A 52 3.96 1.93 17.65
N THR A 53 5.05 2.12 18.35
CA THR A 53 5.15 1.91 19.79
C THR A 53 4.68 0.52 20.21
N MET A 54 3.90 0.40 21.29
CA MET A 54 3.34 -0.87 21.74
C MET A 54 2.33 -1.48 20.75
N LEU A 55 1.79 -0.68 19.81
CA LEU A 55 0.82 -1.15 18.82
C LEU A 55 1.48 -1.74 17.56
N TRP A 56 2.81 -1.84 17.54
CA TRP A 56 3.59 -2.39 16.44
C TRP A 56 3.08 -3.74 15.94
N TYR A 57 2.72 -4.64 16.86
CA TYR A 57 2.29 -6.00 16.50
C TYR A 57 0.97 -6.06 15.74
N CYS A 58 0.14 -5.03 15.83
CA CYS A 58 -1.15 -4.94 15.14
C CYS A 58 -1.13 -3.97 13.96
N SER A 59 0.00 -3.29 13.71
CA SER A 59 0.13 -2.26 12.68
C SER A 59 0.67 -2.83 11.36
N GLY A 60 0.82 -1.97 10.37
CA GLY A 60 1.45 -2.31 9.11
C GLY A 60 0.61 -3.21 8.22
N TYR A 61 1.28 -3.94 7.36
CA TYR A 61 0.63 -4.83 6.38
C TYR A 61 -0.17 -5.96 7.00
N LEU A 62 0.15 -6.34 8.25
CA LEU A 62 -0.62 -7.36 8.97
C LEU A 62 -2.05 -6.89 9.24
N GLY A 63 -2.23 -5.62 9.62
CA GLY A 63 -3.55 -5.03 9.80
C GLY A 63 -4.40 -5.09 8.54
N TYR A 64 -3.80 -4.77 7.39
CA TYR A 64 -4.50 -4.88 6.10
C TYR A 64 -4.85 -6.33 5.72
N LEU A 65 -4.00 -7.29 6.05
CA LEU A 65 -4.28 -8.71 5.82
C LEU A 65 -5.52 -9.17 6.60
N VAL A 66 -5.57 -8.85 7.91
CA VAL A 66 -6.73 -9.17 8.76
C VAL A 66 -7.98 -8.45 8.28
N LEU A 67 -7.87 -7.17 7.91
CA LEU A 67 -8.99 -6.39 7.36
C LEU A 67 -9.54 -7.00 6.08
N ALA A 68 -8.69 -7.40 5.15
CA ALA A 68 -9.11 -8.05 3.91
C ALA A 68 -9.79 -9.39 4.16
N HIS A 69 -9.26 -10.19 5.10
CA HIS A 69 -9.88 -11.45 5.52
C HIS A 69 -11.25 -11.22 6.14
N TYR A 70 -11.39 -10.26 7.04
CA TYR A 70 -12.67 -9.90 7.67
C TYR A 70 -13.72 -9.49 6.63
N ILE A 71 -13.35 -8.63 5.67
CA ILE A 71 -14.26 -8.18 4.61
C ILE A 71 -14.74 -9.35 3.78
N ARG A 72 -13.87 -10.31 3.50
CA ARG A 72 -14.19 -11.49 2.68
C ARG A 72 -15.04 -12.53 3.43
N LYS A 73 -14.70 -12.78 4.70
CA LYS A 73 -15.30 -13.89 5.49
C LYS A 73 -16.56 -13.48 6.25
N HIS A 74 -16.57 -12.29 6.83
CA HIS A 74 -17.60 -11.87 7.78
C HIS A 74 -18.55 -10.79 7.29
N LEU A 75 -18.17 -10.02 6.23
CA LEU A 75 -18.96 -8.89 5.78
C LEU A 75 -20.06 -9.31 4.78
N THR A 76 -21.28 -9.36 5.26
CA THR A 76 -22.46 -9.84 4.51
C THR A 76 -23.21 -8.72 3.76
N TRP A 77 -22.59 -7.57 3.53
CA TRP A 77 -23.23 -6.47 2.82
C TRP A 77 -23.51 -6.83 1.36
N ASN A 78 -24.66 -6.35 0.85
CA ASN A 78 -25.00 -6.55 -0.56
C ASN A 78 -24.05 -5.74 -1.49
N ARG A 79 -24.00 -6.12 -2.75
CA ARG A 79 -23.11 -5.53 -3.78
C ARG A 79 -23.28 -4.01 -3.88
N ALA A 80 -24.53 -3.52 -3.91
CA ALA A 80 -24.81 -2.08 -4.05
C ALA A 80 -24.25 -1.29 -2.86
N LYS A 81 -24.42 -1.79 -1.62
CA LYS A 81 -23.89 -1.17 -0.40
C LYS A 81 -22.36 -1.19 -0.39
N LYS A 82 -21.74 -2.32 -0.73
CA LYS A 82 -20.28 -2.43 -0.84
C LYS A 82 -19.73 -1.43 -1.85
N MET A 83 -20.34 -1.34 -3.03
CA MET A 83 -19.89 -0.41 -4.08
C MET A 83 -20.05 1.05 -3.66
N LYS A 84 -21.22 1.43 -3.10
CA LYS A 84 -21.47 2.80 -2.66
C LYS A 84 -20.52 3.23 -1.54
N ILE A 85 -20.41 2.44 -0.48
CA ILE A 85 -19.52 2.74 0.64
C ILE A 85 -18.06 2.67 0.19
N GLY A 86 -17.69 1.66 -0.62
CA GLY A 86 -16.35 1.49 -1.15
C GLY A 86 -15.89 2.70 -1.96
N LEU A 87 -16.71 3.16 -2.90
CA LEU A 87 -16.40 4.34 -3.70
C LEU A 87 -16.29 5.61 -2.84
N THR A 88 -17.21 5.80 -1.90
CA THR A 88 -17.19 6.95 -0.99
C THR A 88 -15.90 6.97 -0.16
N CYS A 89 -15.53 5.84 0.46
CA CYS A 89 -14.32 5.74 1.26
C CYS A 89 -13.04 5.94 0.41
N LEU A 90 -13.01 5.38 -0.79
CA LEU A 90 -11.89 5.55 -1.72
C LEU A 90 -11.71 7.03 -2.11
N VAL A 91 -12.79 7.70 -2.50
CA VAL A 91 -12.76 9.11 -2.91
C VAL A 91 -12.36 10.02 -1.75
N ILE A 92 -12.96 9.83 -0.57
CA ILE A 92 -12.63 10.65 0.62
C ILE A 92 -11.17 10.43 1.03
N GLY A 93 -10.71 9.18 1.11
CA GLY A 93 -9.32 8.87 1.48
C GLY A 93 -8.32 9.44 0.48
N ALA A 94 -8.57 9.28 -0.82
CA ALA A 94 -7.72 9.83 -1.88
C ALA A 94 -7.72 11.37 -1.90
N ALA A 95 -8.89 11.99 -1.76
CA ALA A 95 -9.02 13.44 -1.72
C ALA A 95 -8.29 14.04 -0.51
N PHE A 96 -8.40 13.40 0.65
CA PHE A 96 -7.68 13.84 1.85
C PHE A 96 -6.17 13.68 1.70
N THR A 97 -5.71 12.58 1.09
CA THR A 97 -4.29 12.38 0.78
C THR A 97 -3.77 13.48 -0.13
N GLY A 98 -4.48 13.76 -1.23
CA GLY A 98 -4.10 14.82 -2.18
C GLY A 98 -4.12 16.21 -1.55
N TRP A 99 -5.15 16.51 -0.74
CA TRP A 99 -5.23 17.79 -0.01
C TRP A 99 -4.12 17.94 1.02
N SER A 100 -3.86 16.91 1.80
CA SER A 100 -2.80 16.92 2.83
C SER A 100 -1.42 17.11 2.19
N PHE A 101 -1.17 16.43 1.07
CA PHE A 101 0.06 16.58 0.29
C PHE A 101 0.20 18.00 -0.25
N TRP A 102 -0.86 18.54 -0.88
CA TRP A 102 -0.86 19.89 -1.42
C TRP A 102 -0.64 20.94 -0.34
N TRP A 103 -1.32 20.82 0.80
CA TRP A 103 -1.19 21.76 1.91
C TRP A 103 0.21 21.77 2.54
N LYS A 104 0.78 20.58 2.76
CA LYS A 104 2.12 20.42 3.31
C LYS A 104 3.23 20.75 2.30
N GLY A 105 2.97 20.59 1.02
CA GLY A 105 3.91 20.85 -0.07
C GLY A 105 3.95 22.31 -0.55
N THR A 106 3.26 23.25 0.12
CA THR A 106 3.24 24.67 -0.29
C THR A 106 4.63 25.31 -0.07
N PRO A 107 5.19 26.03 -1.07
CA PRO A 107 6.60 26.47 -1.07
C PRO A 107 7.04 27.34 0.11
N ASN A 108 6.10 27.97 0.82
CA ASN A 108 6.39 28.86 1.95
C ASN A 108 6.51 28.13 3.30
N GLN A 109 6.29 26.83 3.35
CA GLN A 109 6.50 26.01 4.53
C GLN A 109 7.63 25.04 4.21
N LEU A 110 8.81 25.30 4.77
CA LEU A 110 9.91 24.33 4.82
C LEU A 110 9.48 23.18 5.78
N ILE A 111 8.61 22.32 5.28
CA ILE A 111 8.18 21.16 6.04
C ILE A 111 9.24 20.08 5.85
N GLU A 112 9.73 19.56 6.97
CA GLU A 112 10.65 18.44 6.94
C GLU A 112 10.03 17.25 6.18
N THR A 113 10.83 16.61 5.35
CA THR A 113 10.43 15.50 4.47
C THR A 113 9.57 14.43 5.18
N PRO A 114 9.87 14.01 6.44
CA PRO A 114 9.05 13.04 7.16
C PRO A 114 7.58 13.47 7.35
N LEU A 115 7.32 14.75 7.64
CA LEU A 115 5.95 15.26 7.80
C LEU A 115 5.16 15.24 6.48
N LEU A 116 5.84 15.43 5.36
CA LEU A 116 5.24 15.35 4.04
C LEU A 116 4.88 13.90 3.70
N GLU A 117 5.77 12.95 4.01
CA GLU A 117 5.56 11.53 3.76
C GLU A 117 4.34 10.98 4.50
N TRP A 118 3.99 11.48 5.67
CA TRP A 118 2.77 11.07 6.38
C TRP A 118 1.47 11.30 5.61
N SER A 119 1.49 12.08 4.56
CA SER A 119 0.31 12.27 3.70
C SER A 119 -0.08 11.00 2.93
N TRP A 120 0.88 10.12 2.62
CA TRP A 120 0.67 8.89 1.85
C TRP A 120 1.24 7.64 2.49
N GLU A 121 1.76 7.72 3.71
CA GLU A 121 2.30 6.55 4.39
C GLU A 121 1.22 5.47 4.57
N PHE A 122 1.59 4.21 4.35
CA PHE A 122 0.65 3.09 4.29
C PHE A 122 -0.13 2.84 5.60
N CYS A 123 0.34 3.33 6.74
CA CYS A 123 -0.33 3.22 8.04
C CYS A 123 -0.94 4.55 8.51
N THR A 124 -1.52 5.34 7.62
CA THR A 124 -2.29 6.54 7.96
C THR A 124 -3.78 6.32 7.76
N PRO A 125 -4.65 7.04 8.51
CA PRO A 125 -6.10 6.82 8.45
C PRO A 125 -6.70 7.06 7.07
N ASN A 126 -6.17 8.03 6.33
CA ASN A 126 -6.62 8.35 4.97
C ASN A 126 -6.30 7.24 3.98
N VAL A 127 -5.09 6.68 4.05
CA VAL A 127 -4.67 5.55 3.20
C VAL A 127 -5.43 4.29 3.60
N LEU A 128 -5.64 4.04 4.90
CA LEU A 128 -6.48 2.95 5.38
C LEU A 128 -7.92 3.07 4.86
N LEU A 129 -8.51 4.27 4.91
CA LEU A 129 -9.87 4.52 4.42
C LEU A 129 -9.97 4.24 2.90
N ALA A 130 -9.01 4.74 2.12
CA ALA A 130 -8.96 4.49 0.67
C ALA A 130 -8.80 2.99 0.37
N THR A 131 -7.92 2.30 1.10
CA THR A 131 -7.68 0.86 0.94
C THR A 131 -8.88 0.03 1.33
N PHE A 132 -9.57 0.36 2.42
CA PHE A 132 -10.83 -0.26 2.80
C PHE A 132 -11.88 -0.11 1.70
N GLY A 133 -12.00 1.10 1.12
CA GLY A 133 -12.87 1.37 -0.01
C GLY A 133 -12.55 0.50 -1.22
N ALA A 134 -11.27 0.41 -1.60
CA ALA A 134 -10.80 -0.44 -2.68
C ALA A 134 -11.10 -1.93 -2.42
N PHE A 135 -10.84 -2.45 -1.23
CA PHE A 135 -11.16 -3.84 -0.87
C PHE A 135 -12.65 -4.14 -1.02
N LEU A 136 -13.54 -3.25 -0.54
CA LEU A 136 -14.98 -3.42 -0.73
C LEU A 136 -15.37 -3.51 -2.20
N MET A 137 -14.82 -2.65 -3.06
CA MET A 137 -15.09 -2.64 -4.49
C MET A 137 -14.57 -3.92 -5.16
N PHE A 138 -13.36 -4.35 -4.85
CA PHE A 138 -12.81 -5.60 -5.39
C PHE A 138 -13.64 -6.83 -5.00
N THR A 139 -14.22 -6.88 -3.81
CA THR A 139 -15.14 -7.98 -3.44
C THR A 139 -16.43 -8.02 -4.21
N CYS A 140 -16.75 -6.97 -4.98
CA CYS A 140 -17.91 -6.94 -5.89
C CYS A 140 -17.64 -7.56 -7.26
N ILE A 141 -16.38 -7.93 -7.55
CA ILE A 141 -16.02 -8.56 -8.81
C ILE A 141 -16.34 -10.05 -8.72
N GLU A 142 -17.39 -10.47 -9.42
CA GLU A 142 -17.89 -11.85 -9.43
C GLU A 142 -17.25 -12.69 -10.54
N GLN A 143 -15.95 -12.55 -10.78
CA GLN A 143 -15.25 -13.38 -11.73
C GLN A 143 -14.87 -14.72 -11.10
N LYS A 144 -15.39 -15.82 -11.67
CA LYS A 144 -15.08 -17.19 -11.21
C LYS A 144 -13.63 -17.58 -11.51
N GLU A 145 -13.09 -17.11 -12.63
CA GLU A 145 -11.71 -17.37 -13.03
C GLU A 145 -11.04 -16.08 -13.50
N ALA A 146 -9.84 -15.83 -13.01
CA ALA A 146 -9.05 -14.69 -13.47
C ALA A 146 -8.54 -14.94 -14.90
N PRO A 147 -8.57 -13.93 -15.79
CA PRO A 147 -7.96 -14.04 -17.10
C PRO A 147 -6.51 -14.52 -17.02
N ARG A 148 -6.10 -15.37 -17.97
CA ARG A 148 -4.75 -15.99 -18.00
C ARG A 148 -3.61 -14.98 -17.93
N TRP A 149 -3.79 -13.82 -18.54
CA TRP A 149 -2.78 -12.76 -18.53
C TRP A 149 -2.62 -12.14 -17.11
N ILE A 150 -3.73 -11.94 -16.38
CA ILE A 150 -3.68 -11.45 -14.98
C ILE A 150 -2.97 -12.49 -14.09
N THR A 151 -3.35 -13.77 -14.24
CA THR A 151 -2.71 -14.85 -13.48
C THR A 151 -1.23 -14.96 -13.80
N GLY A 152 -0.86 -14.78 -15.08
CA GLY A 152 0.52 -14.77 -15.54
C GLY A 152 1.34 -13.65 -14.88
N ILE A 153 0.83 -12.42 -14.88
CA ILE A 153 1.49 -11.27 -14.23
C ILE A 153 1.53 -11.45 -12.71
N SER A 154 0.44 -11.92 -12.11
CA SER A 154 0.38 -12.15 -10.67
C SER A 154 1.46 -13.12 -10.17
N ARG A 155 1.78 -14.16 -10.94
CA ARG A 155 2.87 -15.09 -10.62
C ARG A 155 4.25 -14.42 -10.61
N LEU A 156 4.42 -13.39 -11.44
CA LEU A 156 5.69 -12.64 -11.55
C LEU A 156 5.78 -11.49 -10.53
N SER A 157 4.70 -11.17 -9.81
CA SER A 157 4.59 -9.96 -8.98
C SER A 157 5.67 -9.86 -7.91
N PHE A 158 6.08 -10.97 -7.32
CA PHE A 158 7.14 -10.97 -6.29
C PHE A 158 8.51 -10.63 -6.90
N SER A 159 8.86 -11.24 -8.02
CA SER A 159 10.09 -10.92 -8.75
C SER A 159 10.09 -9.46 -9.23
N MET A 160 8.97 -8.99 -9.76
CA MET A 160 8.80 -7.58 -10.16
C MET A 160 9.00 -6.63 -8.98
N TYR A 161 8.46 -6.97 -7.82
CA TYR A 161 8.64 -6.18 -6.60
C TYR A 161 10.12 -6.14 -6.17
N LEU A 162 10.85 -7.22 -6.25
CA LEU A 162 12.28 -7.23 -5.91
C LEU A 162 13.10 -6.37 -6.88
N MET A 163 12.71 -6.29 -8.14
CA MET A 163 13.52 -5.68 -9.20
C MET A 163 13.13 -4.24 -9.54
N HIS A 164 11.97 -3.75 -9.08
CA HIS A 164 11.48 -2.43 -9.51
C HIS A 164 12.46 -1.29 -9.20
N MET A 165 13.18 -1.35 -8.09
CA MET A 165 14.14 -0.31 -7.71
C MET A 165 15.33 -0.20 -8.69
N PHE A 166 15.73 -1.32 -9.31
CA PHE A 166 16.80 -1.30 -10.31
C PHE A 166 16.41 -0.55 -11.57
N PHE A 167 15.13 -0.54 -11.92
CA PHE A 167 14.61 0.16 -13.10
C PHE A 167 14.08 1.56 -12.77
N LEU A 168 13.46 1.72 -11.59
CA LEU A 168 12.85 2.99 -11.19
C LEU A 168 13.88 4.13 -11.16
N ALA A 169 15.02 3.91 -10.51
CA ALA A 169 16.03 4.94 -10.34
C ALA A 169 16.60 5.47 -11.68
N PRO A 170 17.10 4.63 -12.61
CA PRO A 170 17.62 5.11 -13.90
C PRO A 170 16.53 5.70 -14.78
N ILE A 171 15.31 5.13 -14.81
CA ILE A 171 14.19 5.68 -15.58
C ILE A 171 13.77 7.06 -15.03
N ALA A 172 13.63 7.18 -13.71
CA ALA A 172 13.31 8.46 -13.09
C ALA A 172 14.38 9.52 -13.38
N SER A 173 15.67 9.15 -13.26
CA SER A 173 16.79 10.05 -13.57
C SER A 173 16.78 10.52 -15.01
N PHE A 174 16.37 9.69 -15.96
CA PHE A 174 16.23 10.07 -17.37
C PHE A 174 15.16 11.15 -17.57
N PHE A 175 14.00 11.02 -16.91
CA PHE A 175 12.90 12.00 -17.06
C PHE A 175 13.12 13.29 -16.27
N VAL A 176 13.77 13.22 -15.13
CA VAL A 176 13.99 14.36 -14.24
C VAL A 176 15.29 15.12 -14.59
N ASN A 177 16.15 14.53 -15.43
CA ASN A 177 17.43 15.14 -15.86
C ASN A 177 18.25 15.64 -14.68
N GLY A 178 18.82 14.75 -13.89
CA GLY A 178 19.51 14.86 -12.60
C GLY A 178 20.22 16.15 -12.15
N ASN A 179 20.40 17.14 -13.03
CA ASN A 179 21.05 18.43 -12.76
C ASN A 179 20.31 19.64 -13.35
N GLN A 180 19.16 19.48 -13.98
CA GLN A 180 18.38 20.59 -14.54
C GLN A 180 17.12 20.83 -13.70
N ALA A 181 16.81 22.11 -13.47
CA ALA A 181 15.68 22.54 -12.63
C ALA A 181 14.30 22.16 -13.22
N GLU A 182 14.25 21.71 -14.47
CA GLU A 182 12.99 21.39 -15.14
C GLU A 182 13.00 19.95 -15.69
N PRO A 183 11.93 19.18 -15.46
CA PRO A 183 11.79 17.84 -16.03
C PRO A 183 11.63 17.90 -17.56
N LEU A 184 12.08 16.86 -18.28
CA LEU A 184 11.97 16.77 -19.74
C LEU A 184 10.52 16.89 -20.26
N ILE A 185 9.57 16.45 -19.44
CA ILE A 185 8.13 16.54 -19.71
C ILE A 185 7.41 17.00 -18.45
N PRO A 186 6.19 17.58 -18.55
CA PRO A 186 5.41 17.98 -17.38
C PRO A 186 5.26 16.86 -16.36
N VAL A 187 5.35 17.16 -15.07
CA VAL A 187 5.34 16.22 -13.95
C VAL A 187 4.14 15.25 -14.00
N TRP A 188 2.96 15.77 -14.37
CA TRP A 188 1.74 14.95 -14.51
C TRP A 188 1.83 13.88 -15.61
N ALA A 189 2.70 14.06 -16.61
CA ALA A 189 2.97 13.05 -17.63
C ALA A 189 4.22 12.21 -17.29
N ALA A 190 5.22 12.79 -16.63
CA ALA A 190 6.44 12.11 -16.22
C ALA A 190 6.15 10.96 -15.25
N ILE A 191 5.35 11.20 -14.21
CA ILE A 191 5.03 10.20 -13.19
C ILE A 191 4.40 8.94 -13.78
N PRO A 192 3.29 9.01 -14.55
CA PRO A 192 2.71 7.80 -15.15
C PRO A 192 3.63 7.15 -16.19
N SER A 193 4.45 7.91 -16.92
CA SER A 193 5.42 7.37 -17.87
C SER A 193 6.52 6.56 -17.16
N ILE A 194 7.09 7.10 -16.09
CA ILE A 194 8.10 6.41 -15.26
C ILE A 194 7.50 5.13 -14.69
N ALA A 195 6.29 5.21 -14.13
CA ALA A 195 5.62 4.05 -13.55
C ALA A 195 5.35 2.96 -14.60
N LEU A 196 4.86 3.33 -15.77
CA LEU A 196 4.57 2.40 -16.86
C LEU A 196 5.83 1.73 -17.40
N LEU A 197 6.88 2.52 -17.66
CA LEU A 197 8.16 1.99 -18.17
C LEU A 197 8.81 1.05 -17.15
N THR A 198 8.86 1.46 -15.88
CA THR A 198 9.37 0.60 -14.80
C THR A 198 8.59 -0.71 -14.74
N TYR A 199 7.27 -0.64 -14.78
CA TYR A 199 6.40 -1.82 -14.78
C TYR A 199 6.70 -2.74 -15.97
N LEU A 200 6.78 -2.21 -17.18
CA LEU A 200 7.08 -2.99 -18.40
C LEU A 200 8.46 -3.65 -18.32
N CYS A 201 9.49 -2.90 -17.90
CA CYS A 201 10.83 -3.46 -17.70
C CYS A 201 10.81 -4.61 -16.68
N CYS A 202 10.11 -4.45 -15.56
CA CYS A 202 9.97 -5.51 -14.56
C CYS A 202 9.24 -6.74 -15.11
N VAL A 203 8.15 -6.57 -15.84
CA VAL A 203 7.41 -7.70 -16.47
C VAL A 203 8.30 -8.46 -17.45
N ILE A 204 8.98 -7.73 -18.35
CA ILE A 204 9.86 -8.35 -19.38
C ILE A 204 10.99 -9.12 -18.70
N THR A 205 11.69 -8.48 -17.76
CA THR A 205 12.83 -9.10 -17.08
C THR A 205 12.41 -10.30 -16.24
N SER A 206 11.30 -10.18 -15.47
CA SER A 206 10.76 -11.31 -14.71
C SER A 206 10.33 -12.45 -15.62
N LYS A 207 9.78 -12.15 -16.80
CA LYS A 207 9.42 -13.17 -17.78
C LYS A 207 10.66 -13.87 -18.35
N VAL A 208 11.71 -13.13 -18.66
CA VAL A 208 12.98 -13.71 -19.12
C VAL A 208 13.59 -14.59 -18.03
N LEU A 209 13.65 -14.12 -16.78
CA LEU A 209 14.14 -14.91 -15.65
C LEU A 209 13.30 -16.18 -15.41
N SER A 210 12.02 -16.16 -15.71
CA SER A 210 11.15 -17.35 -15.58
C SER A 210 11.51 -18.47 -16.57
N LEU A 211 12.28 -18.17 -17.61
CA LEU A 211 12.75 -19.15 -18.59
C LEU A 211 14.09 -19.80 -18.19
N LEU A 212 14.77 -19.23 -17.18
CA LEU A 212 16.07 -19.76 -16.75
C LEU A 212 15.91 -20.97 -15.81
N PRO A 213 16.83 -21.95 -15.90
CA PRO A 213 16.86 -23.03 -14.90
C PRO A 213 17.18 -22.45 -13.52
N GLY A 214 16.40 -22.82 -12.51
CA GLY A 214 16.55 -22.25 -11.16
C GLY A 214 15.62 -21.07 -10.84
N ASN A 215 14.62 -20.79 -11.67
CA ASN A 215 13.62 -19.73 -11.50
C ASN A 215 12.96 -19.70 -10.11
N LYS A 216 12.88 -20.87 -9.44
CA LYS A 216 12.36 -21.01 -8.05
C LYS A 216 13.05 -20.08 -7.04
N TYR A 217 14.34 -19.79 -7.26
CA TYR A 217 15.12 -18.93 -6.35
C TYR A 217 14.83 -17.43 -6.56
N PHE A 218 14.21 -17.08 -7.68
CA PHE A 218 13.79 -15.69 -7.98
C PHE A 218 12.32 -15.41 -7.63
N GLY A 219 11.64 -16.37 -6.97
CA GLY A 219 10.25 -16.21 -6.58
C GLY A 219 9.26 -16.23 -7.76
N ILE A 220 9.62 -16.97 -8.81
CA ILE A 220 8.84 -17.09 -10.05
C ILE A 220 8.32 -18.51 -10.20
#